data_ef1c54a7ca43f1bef0ce991060fa0117
#
_entry.id   ef1c54a7ca43f1bef0ce991060fa0117
#
_cell.length_a   1.000
_cell.length_b   1.000
_cell.length_c   1.000
_cell.angle_alpha   90.00
_cell.angle_beta   90.00
_cell.angle_gamma   90.00
#
_symmetry.space_group_name_H-M   'P 1'
#
loop_
_entity.id
_entity.type
_entity.pdbx_description
1 polymer ?
#
loop_
_entity_poly.entity_id
_entity_poly.type
_entity_poly.pdbx_seq_one_letter_code
_entity_poly.pdbx_strand_id
1 'polypeptide(L)'
;MEIEINYTLGAGRNAENKYNERNKYKGKLFRLGNALKVTETKLIEKGNEIKTKRDKTIFEKRKEKTTVNLWYHKFRWFFTSNNYLVLAGRDARNNEVLVKKHMDDNDVYFHAEIHGAPHVVLKNPNKEEVLEEDRREAATFAGMFSSAWKSKIFSIDVYSTTPDQVTKTANTGESVGSGAFVIRGKRDYFRKLDLTCGLGYDEKLGIISGPYEVIKNKQTISKTCFKLIPGEDRKSTIVAEIKRKFEKKGIIVTTEEIDCMLPPGDCNLVE
;
A
#
# COMPACT_ATOMS: atom_id res chain seq x y z
N MET A 1 -55.31 2.36 -29.28
CA MET A 1 -55.54 2.90 -27.91
C MET A 1 -57.04 2.93 -27.75
N GLU A 2 -57.61 2.10 -26.91
CA GLU A 2 -59.05 2.07 -26.61
C GLU A 2 -59.34 3.08 -25.52
N ILE A 3 -60.38 3.90 -25.69
CA ILE A 3 -60.82 4.90 -24.72
C ILE A 3 -62.25 4.56 -24.33
N GLU A 4 -62.43 4.17 -23.08
CA GLU A 4 -63.77 3.97 -22.52
C GLU A 4 -64.49 5.31 -22.40
N ILE A 5 -65.67 5.40 -22.97
CA ILE A 5 -66.56 6.56 -22.88
C ILE A 5 -67.90 6.16 -22.28
N ASN A 6 -68.46 7.00 -21.46
CA ASN A 6 -69.80 6.79 -20.93
C ASN A 6 -70.82 7.35 -21.93
N TYR A 7 -71.57 6.47 -22.60
CA TYR A 7 -72.54 6.84 -23.64
C TYR A 7 -73.76 7.63 -23.10
N THR A 8 -73.98 7.64 -21.77
CA THR A 8 -75.04 8.45 -21.15
C THR A 8 -74.60 9.90 -20.94
N LEU A 9 -73.37 10.23 -21.17
CA LEU A 9 -72.86 11.59 -21.05
C LEU A 9 -72.48 12.15 -22.41
N GLY A 10 -72.75 13.44 -22.61
CA GLY A 10 -72.30 14.16 -23.80
C GLY A 10 -70.79 14.17 -23.98
N ALA A 11 -70.33 14.33 -25.24
CA ALA A 11 -68.92 14.30 -25.60
C ALA A 11 -68.02 15.25 -24.72
N GLY A 12 -68.53 16.48 -24.43
CA GLY A 12 -67.82 17.44 -23.61
C GLY A 12 -67.57 16.96 -22.18
N ARG A 13 -68.58 16.32 -21.54
CA ARG A 13 -68.42 15.76 -20.17
C ARG A 13 -67.49 14.53 -20.17
N ASN A 14 -67.48 13.69 -21.17
CA ASN A 14 -66.52 12.61 -21.27
C ASN A 14 -65.10 13.15 -21.41
N ALA A 15 -64.87 14.17 -22.19
CA ALA A 15 -63.58 14.80 -22.36
C ALA A 15 -63.10 15.45 -21.06
N GLU A 16 -63.96 16.15 -20.33
CA GLU A 16 -63.66 16.75 -19.04
C GLU A 16 -63.30 15.71 -17.99
N ASN A 17 -64.04 14.61 -17.90
CA ASN A 17 -63.73 13.51 -16.98
C ASN A 17 -62.37 12.90 -17.27
N LYS A 18 -62.03 12.64 -18.53
CA LYS A 18 -60.72 12.09 -18.94
C LYS A 18 -59.59 13.09 -18.68
N TYR A 19 -59.82 14.37 -18.88
CA TYR A 19 -58.86 15.42 -18.55
C TYR A 19 -58.57 15.48 -17.04
N ASN A 20 -59.59 15.44 -16.21
CA ASN A 20 -59.48 15.42 -14.77
C ASN A 20 -58.78 14.15 -14.25
N GLU A 21 -59.10 13.01 -14.81
CA GLU A 21 -58.40 11.75 -14.53
C GLU A 21 -56.91 11.82 -14.87
N ARG A 22 -56.59 12.33 -16.08
CA ARG A 22 -55.19 12.56 -16.50
C ARG A 22 -54.44 13.46 -15.50
N ASN A 23 -55.03 14.57 -15.08
CA ASN A 23 -54.41 15.49 -14.16
C ASN A 23 -54.17 14.86 -12.76
N LYS A 24 -55.11 14.04 -12.30
CA LYS A 24 -54.99 13.23 -11.08
C LYS A 24 -53.79 12.27 -11.16
N TYR A 25 -53.65 11.55 -12.29
CA TYR A 25 -52.50 10.63 -12.47
C TYR A 25 -51.20 11.37 -12.66
N LYS A 26 -51.17 12.51 -13.35
CA LYS A 26 -50.00 13.36 -13.49
C LYS A 26 -49.47 13.85 -12.12
N GLY A 27 -50.39 14.26 -11.24
CA GLY A 27 -50.05 14.63 -9.88
C GLY A 27 -49.52 13.46 -9.04
N LYS A 28 -50.11 12.25 -9.20
CA LYS A 28 -49.59 11.04 -8.54
C LYS A 28 -48.19 10.66 -9.02
N LEU A 29 -47.92 10.70 -10.31
CA LEU A 29 -46.59 10.42 -10.88
C LEU A 29 -45.54 11.38 -10.39
N PHE A 30 -45.84 12.66 -10.31
CA PHE A 30 -44.94 13.68 -9.78
C PHE A 30 -44.56 13.41 -8.30
N ARG A 31 -45.58 13.08 -7.47
CA ARG A 31 -45.34 12.73 -6.05
C ARG A 31 -44.52 11.45 -5.89
N LEU A 32 -44.77 10.44 -6.68
CA LEU A 32 -44.01 9.19 -6.70
C LEU A 32 -42.57 9.41 -7.13
N GLY A 33 -42.33 10.23 -8.15
CA GLY A 33 -40.98 10.58 -8.60
C GLY A 33 -40.17 11.29 -7.50
N ASN A 34 -40.81 12.20 -6.78
CA ASN A 34 -40.14 12.87 -5.65
C ASN A 34 -39.87 11.91 -4.49
N ALA A 35 -40.82 11.02 -4.16
CA ALA A 35 -40.63 10.01 -3.10
C ALA A 35 -39.51 9.03 -3.44
N LEU A 36 -39.37 8.61 -4.69
CA LEU A 36 -38.27 7.76 -5.17
C LEU A 36 -36.93 8.47 -4.97
N LYS A 37 -36.79 9.72 -5.42
CA LYS A 37 -35.54 10.49 -5.23
C LYS A 37 -35.14 10.60 -3.77
N VAL A 38 -36.08 10.90 -2.88
CA VAL A 38 -35.82 10.99 -1.43
C VAL A 38 -35.39 9.63 -0.86
N THR A 39 -35.98 8.54 -1.34
CA THR A 39 -35.65 7.19 -0.88
C THR A 39 -34.27 6.76 -1.37
N GLU A 40 -33.91 7.06 -2.61
CA GLU A 40 -32.57 6.82 -3.16
C GLU A 40 -31.48 7.57 -2.38
N THR A 41 -31.71 8.85 -2.09
CA THR A 41 -30.78 9.65 -1.29
C THR A 41 -30.57 9.03 0.11
N LYS A 42 -31.65 8.66 0.78
CA LYS A 42 -31.58 8.01 2.11
C LYS A 42 -30.88 6.64 2.06
N LEU A 43 -31.03 5.89 0.99
CA LEU A 43 -30.34 4.61 0.80
C LEU A 43 -28.83 4.81 0.65
N ILE A 44 -28.41 5.83 -0.12
CA ILE A 44 -26.99 6.18 -0.29
C ILE A 44 -26.39 6.64 1.05
N GLU A 45 -27.09 7.50 1.78
CA GLU A 45 -26.63 8.00 3.11
C GLU A 45 -26.49 6.83 4.10
N LYS A 46 -27.49 5.97 4.24
CA LYS A 46 -27.41 4.79 5.11
C LYS A 46 -26.34 3.80 4.67
N GLY A 47 -26.16 3.60 3.38
CA GLY A 47 -25.06 2.78 2.86
C GLY A 47 -23.69 3.30 3.29
N ASN A 48 -23.49 4.61 3.22
CA ASN A 48 -22.25 5.27 3.66
C ASN A 48 -22.06 5.19 5.19
N GLU A 49 -23.13 5.39 5.98
CA GLU A 49 -23.06 5.23 7.45
C GLU A 49 -22.71 3.81 7.88
N ILE A 50 -23.31 2.80 7.25
CA ILE A 50 -23.02 1.39 7.54
C ILE A 50 -21.57 1.07 7.21
N LYS A 51 -21.06 1.57 6.08
CA LYS A 51 -19.68 1.40 5.65
C LYS A 51 -18.71 2.03 6.66
N THR A 52 -18.97 3.26 7.09
CA THR A 52 -18.15 3.98 8.07
C THR A 52 -18.17 3.31 9.46
N LYS A 53 -19.33 2.83 9.92
CA LYS A 53 -19.45 2.08 11.20
C LYS A 53 -18.72 0.75 11.14
N ARG A 54 -18.83 0.03 10.02
CA ARG A 54 -18.14 -1.24 9.80
C ARG A 54 -16.61 -1.06 9.81
N ASP A 55 -16.11 -0.04 9.10
CA ASP A 55 -14.70 0.30 9.06
C ASP A 55 -14.16 0.66 10.46
N LYS A 56 -14.90 1.45 11.24
CA LYS A 56 -14.55 1.79 12.64
C LYS A 56 -14.50 0.55 13.55
N THR A 57 -15.51 -0.31 13.50
CA THR A 57 -15.58 -1.52 14.35
C THR A 57 -14.46 -2.50 14.01
N ILE A 58 -14.07 -2.59 12.73
CA ILE A 58 -12.98 -3.43 12.26
C ILE A 58 -11.64 -2.85 12.70
N PHE A 59 -11.48 -1.54 12.61
CA PHE A 59 -10.29 -0.82 13.07
C PHE A 59 -10.09 -0.99 14.59
N GLU A 60 -11.16 -0.90 15.39
CA GLU A 60 -11.14 -1.12 16.84
C GLU A 60 -10.78 -2.57 17.20
N LYS A 61 -11.40 -3.55 16.58
CA LYS A 61 -11.07 -4.98 16.76
C LYS A 61 -9.65 -5.33 16.35
N ARG A 62 -9.07 -4.62 15.38
CA ARG A 62 -7.67 -4.79 15.00
C ARG A 62 -6.72 -4.11 15.97
N LYS A 63 -7.07 -2.95 16.49
CA LYS A 63 -6.30 -2.27 17.54
C LYS A 63 -6.11 -3.15 18.76
N GLU A 64 -7.11 -3.95 19.09
CA GLU A 64 -7.03 -4.96 20.15
C GLU A 64 -6.17 -6.18 19.77
N LYS A 65 -6.14 -6.59 18.49
CA LYS A 65 -5.32 -7.71 18.00
C LYS A 65 -3.87 -7.36 17.65
N THR A 66 -3.57 -6.11 17.34
CA THR A 66 -2.24 -5.66 16.86
C THR A 66 -1.44 -4.95 17.94
N THR A 67 -1.53 -5.33 19.20
CA THR A 67 -0.78 -4.71 20.30
C THR A 67 0.65 -5.21 20.50
N VAL A 68 1.22 -5.95 19.57
CA VAL A 68 2.67 -6.12 19.58
C VAL A 68 3.29 -5.00 18.75
N ASN A 69 3.46 -3.85 19.40
CA ASN A 69 4.21 -2.74 18.79
C ASN A 69 5.70 -3.10 18.80
N LEU A 70 6.11 -3.85 17.79
CA LEU A 70 7.49 -4.28 17.64
C LEU A 70 8.34 -3.06 17.33
N TRP A 71 9.49 -2.94 17.98
CA TRP A 71 10.39 -1.79 17.92
C TRP A 71 10.78 -1.38 16.49
N TYR A 72 10.78 -2.34 15.55
CA TYR A 72 11.15 -2.14 14.15
C TYR A 72 10.00 -1.63 13.27
N HIS A 73 8.75 -1.62 13.72
CA HIS A 73 7.59 -1.15 12.92
C HIS A 73 7.68 0.35 12.52
N LYS A 74 8.52 1.12 13.20
CA LYS A 74 8.83 2.51 12.83
C LYS A 74 9.64 2.64 11.53
N PHE A 75 10.29 1.55 11.08
CA PHE A 75 11.03 1.46 9.83
C PHE A 75 10.19 0.79 8.74
N ARG A 76 10.67 0.76 7.50
CA ARG A 76 10.27 -0.26 6.53
C ARG A 76 10.99 -1.55 6.89
N TRP A 77 10.33 -2.67 6.77
CA TRP A 77 10.92 -3.93 7.21
C TRP A 77 10.37 -5.13 6.44
N PHE A 78 11.16 -6.15 6.34
CA PHE A 78 10.73 -7.49 5.93
C PHE A 78 11.68 -8.53 6.54
N PHE A 79 11.30 -9.79 6.45
CA PHE A 79 12.19 -10.91 6.77
C PHE A 79 12.60 -11.61 5.48
N THR A 80 13.90 -11.90 5.34
CA THR A 80 14.46 -12.67 4.22
C THR A 80 13.93 -14.11 4.20
N SER A 81 14.31 -14.85 3.18
CA SER A 81 13.97 -16.28 3.05
C SER A 81 14.49 -17.11 4.22
N ASN A 82 15.64 -16.76 4.79
CA ASN A 82 16.23 -17.40 5.98
C ASN A 82 15.92 -16.65 7.30
N ASN A 83 14.87 -15.81 7.31
CA ASN A 83 14.35 -15.08 8.46
C ASN A 83 15.26 -14.02 9.09
N TYR A 84 16.24 -13.47 8.36
CA TYR A 84 16.93 -12.27 8.79
C TYR A 84 16.00 -11.05 8.69
N LEU A 85 15.98 -10.23 9.75
CA LEU A 85 15.23 -8.98 9.75
C LEU A 85 15.99 -7.92 8.96
N VAL A 86 15.37 -7.38 7.92
CA VAL A 86 15.88 -6.26 7.13
C VAL A 86 15.09 -5.01 7.43
N LEU A 87 15.80 -3.92 7.70
CA LEU A 87 15.24 -2.62 8.06
C LEU A 87 15.67 -1.56 7.07
N ALA A 88 14.76 -0.67 6.67
CA ALA A 88 15.08 0.50 5.85
C ALA A 88 14.46 1.77 6.44
N GLY A 89 15.20 2.87 6.38
CA GLY A 89 14.70 4.16 6.83
C GLY A 89 13.58 4.68 5.93
N ARG A 90 12.64 5.41 6.51
CA ARG A 90 11.51 6.03 5.78
C ARG A 90 11.84 7.44 5.28
N ASP A 91 12.70 8.14 6.00
CA ASP A 91 13.13 9.51 5.77
C ASP A 91 14.55 9.75 6.33
N ALA A 92 15.10 10.94 6.14
CA ALA A 92 16.45 11.29 6.61
C ALA A 92 16.66 11.09 8.12
N ARG A 93 15.66 11.48 8.94
CA ARG A 93 15.73 11.31 10.41
C ARG A 93 15.68 9.83 10.78
N ASN A 94 14.83 9.08 10.11
CA ASN A 94 14.66 7.65 10.35
C ASN A 94 15.91 6.85 9.90
N ASN A 95 16.54 7.25 8.77
CA ASN A 95 17.84 6.75 8.33
C ASN A 95 18.90 6.94 9.41
N GLU A 96 18.96 8.14 9.98
CA GLU A 96 19.96 8.46 11.02
C GLU A 96 19.74 7.64 12.30
N VAL A 97 18.49 7.46 12.72
CA VAL A 97 18.13 6.62 13.87
C VAL A 97 18.49 5.15 13.60
N LEU A 98 18.21 4.65 12.39
CA LEU A 98 18.54 3.27 12.02
C LEU A 98 20.03 2.99 12.13
N VAL A 99 20.85 3.81 11.46
CA VAL A 99 22.30 3.58 11.43
C VAL A 99 22.97 3.83 12.79
N LYS A 100 22.60 4.90 13.51
CA LYS A 100 23.24 5.24 14.78
C LYS A 100 22.80 4.41 15.99
N LYS A 101 21.56 3.90 15.98
CA LYS A 101 20.96 3.28 17.18
C LYS A 101 20.57 1.82 17.01
N HIS A 102 20.51 1.34 15.78
CA HIS A 102 19.98 0.00 15.50
C HIS A 102 20.86 -0.82 14.54
N MET A 103 22.01 -0.31 14.14
CA MET A 103 23.01 -1.05 13.39
C MET A 103 24.11 -1.51 14.35
N ASP A 104 24.30 -2.81 14.44
CA ASP A 104 25.32 -3.46 15.27
C ASP A 104 26.51 -3.92 14.42
N ASP A 105 27.64 -4.22 15.03
CA ASP A 105 28.92 -4.52 14.35
C ASP A 105 28.86 -5.76 13.42
N ASN A 106 27.92 -6.67 13.67
CA ASN A 106 27.77 -7.90 12.86
C ASN A 106 26.70 -7.81 11.78
N ASP A 107 26.01 -6.67 11.70
CA ASP A 107 25.00 -6.44 10.69
C ASP A 107 25.64 -6.22 9.31
N VAL A 108 24.80 -6.23 8.26
CA VAL A 108 25.25 -5.88 6.91
C VAL A 108 24.48 -4.64 6.48
N TYR A 109 25.22 -3.63 6.05
CA TYR A 109 24.66 -2.39 5.54
C TYR A 109 24.53 -2.42 4.03
N PHE A 110 23.42 -1.84 3.49
CA PHE A 110 23.16 -1.72 2.06
C PHE A 110 22.71 -0.32 1.69
N HIS A 111 23.09 0.11 0.48
CA HIS A 111 22.61 1.36 -0.10
C HIS A 111 22.62 1.28 -1.63
N ALA A 112 21.57 1.78 -2.27
CA ALA A 112 21.51 1.85 -3.73
C ALA A 112 22.36 3.02 -4.26
N GLU A 113 23.02 2.83 -5.41
CA GLU A 113 23.84 3.86 -6.05
C GLU A 113 23.00 4.94 -6.75
N ILE A 114 22.10 5.55 -5.99
CA ILE A 114 21.27 6.65 -6.45
C ILE A 114 20.98 7.60 -5.30
N HIS A 115 20.92 8.89 -5.60
CA HIS A 115 20.51 9.88 -4.62
C HIS A 115 19.06 9.64 -4.17
N GLY A 116 18.80 9.76 -2.86
CA GLY A 116 17.47 9.53 -2.29
C GLY A 116 17.13 8.05 -2.04
N ALA A 117 18.15 7.19 -2.00
CA ALA A 117 17.98 5.81 -1.52
C ALA A 117 17.91 5.77 0.02
N PRO A 118 17.16 4.82 0.60
CA PRO A 118 17.18 4.59 2.03
C PRO A 118 18.47 3.90 2.47
N HIS A 119 18.87 4.11 3.72
CA HIS A 119 19.83 3.24 4.38
C HIS A 119 19.13 1.96 4.80
N VAL A 120 19.75 0.83 4.50
CA VAL A 120 19.19 -0.49 4.79
C VAL A 120 20.17 -1.30 5.63
N VAL A 121 19.65 -2.00 6.62
CA VAL A 121 20.42 -2.83 7.54
C VAL A 121 19.78 -4.20 7.63
N LEU A 122 20.55 -5.25 7.33
CA LEU A 122 20.21 -6.62 7.61
C LEU A 122 20.75 -6.96 8.99
N LYS A 123 19.87 -7.33 9.92
CA LYS A 123 20.21 -7.66 11.30
C LYS A 123 20.79 -9.08 11.40
N ASN A 124 21.97 -9.20 11.99
CA ASN A 124 22.66 -10.48 12.21
C ASN A 124 23.03 -10.70 13.68
N PRO A 125 22.04 -10.83 14.58
CA PRO A 125 22.30 -10.94 16.02
C PRO A 125 23.10 -12.19 16.42
N ASN A 126 22.98 -13.26 15.62
CA ASN A 126 23.64 -14.54 15.90
C ASN A 126 25.07 -14.61 15.39
N LYS A 127 25.54 -13.61 14.64
CA LYS A 127 26.87 -13.56 14.02
C LYS A 127 27.14 -14.72 13.05
N GLU A 128 26.09 -15.17 12.37
CA GLU A 128 26.16 -16.23 11.39
C GLU A 128 26.67 -15.71 10.05
N GLU A 129 27.12 -16.59 9.19
CA GLU A 129 27.43 -16.22 7.81
C GLU A 129 26.12 -15.94 7.06
N VAL A 130 25.96 -14.69 6.61
CA VAL A 130 24.79 -14.28 5.83
C VAL A 130 24.96 -14.75 4.41
N LEU A 131 24.06 -15.63 3.97
CA LEU A 131 24.08 -16.20 2.63
C LEU A 131 23.89 -15.11 1.55
N GLU A 132 24.44 -15.37 0.37
CA GLU A 132 24.36 -14.45 -0.77
C GLU A 132 22.91 -14.16 -1.18
N GLU A 133 22.03 -15.15 -1.03
CA GLU A 133 20.60 -15.00 -1.30
C GLU A 133 19.97 -13.94 -0.38
N ASP A 134 20.18 -14.00 0.93
CA ASP A 134 19.65 -13.02 1.91
C ASP A 134 20.22 -11.64 1.65
N ARG A 135 21.51 -11.55 1.32
CA ARG A 135 22.17 -10.29 0.97
C ARG A 135 21.55 -9.68 -0.29
N ARG A 136 21.26 -10.50 -1.30
CA ARG A 136 20.61 -10.08 -2.55
C ARG A 136 19.18 -9.61 -2.32
N GLU A 137 18.43 -10.28 -1.47
CA GLU A 137 17.08 -9.89 -1.07
C GLU A 137 17.10 -8.53 -0.34
N ALA A 138 18.02 -8.32 0.60
CA ALA A 138 18.19 -7.04 1.28
C ALA A 138 18.61 -5.91 0.32
N ALA A 139 19.50 -6.21 -0.63
CA ALA A 139 19.89 -5.27 -1.68
C ALA A 139 18.70 -4.90 -2.58
N THR A 140 17.89 -5.87 -2.99
CA THR A 140 16.67 -5.61 -3.78
C THR A 140 15.70 -4.70 -3.00
N PHE A 141 15.55 -4.93 -1.70
CA PHE A 141 14.74 -4.08 -0.82
C PHE A 141 15.25 -2.63 -0.76
N ALA A 142 16.56 -2.41 -0.74
CA ALA A 142 17.15 -1.08 -0.81
C ALA A 142 16.82 -0.37 -2.13
N GLY A 143 16.89 -1.09 -3.23
CA GLY A 143 16.52 -0.57 -4.55
C GLY A 143 15.04 -0.21 -4.65
N MET A 144 14.15 -1.07 -4.14
CA MET A 144 12.70 -0.87 -4.18
C MET A 144 12.25 0.46 -3.55
N PHE A 145 12.86 0.87 -2.45
CA PHE A 145 12.48 2.08 -1.74
C PHE A 145 13.36 3.29 -2.08
N SER A 146 14.20 3.17 -3.10
CA SER A 146 15.01 4.28 -3.62
C SER A 146 14.23 5.19 -4.58
N SER A 147 14.81 6.32 -4.93
CA SER A 147 14.29 7.20 -5.97
C SER A 147 14.22 6.55 -7.36
N ALA A 148 14.92 5.45 -7.60
CA ALA A 148 14.86 4.68 -8.84
C ALA A 148 13.43 4.22 -9.15
N TRP A 149 12.69 3.75 -8.13
CA TRP A 149 11.28 3.37 -8.30
C TRP A 149 10.43 4.54 -8.82
N LYS A 150 10.55 5.71 -8.15
CA LYS A 150 9.83 6.93 -8.56
C LYS A 150 10.23 7.42 -9.95
N SER A 151 11.48 7.20 -10.33
CA SER A 151 12.01 7.56 -11.65
C SER A 151 11.73 6.49 -12.71
N LYS A 152 10.94 5.45 -12.38
CA LYS A 152 10.56 4.36 -13.29
C LYS A 152 11.77 3.59 -13.86
N ILE A 153 12.82 3.49 -13.08
CA ILE A 153 13.99 2.68 -13.39
C ILE A 153 13.69 1.25 -12.95
N PHE A 154 13.83 0.29 -13.85
CA PHE A 154 13.48 -1.10 -13.59
C PHE A 154 14.61 -1.91 -12.95
N SER A 155 15.84 -1.45 -13.02
CA SER A 155 17.01 -2.15 -12.53
C SER A 155 18.04 -1.16 -11.99
N ILE A 156 18.69 -1.51 -10.88
CA ILE A 156 19.65 -0.63 -10.21
C ILE A 156 20.81 -1.41 -9.60
N ASP A 157 21.94 -0.74 -9.43
CA ASP A 157 23.06 -1.24 -8.68
C ASP A 157 22.92 -0.87 -7.19
N VAL A 158 23.16 -1.83 -6.33
CA VAL A 158 23.17 -1.67 -4.88
C VAL A 158 24.49 -2.23 -4.36
N TYR A 159 25.06 -1.62 -3.34
CA TYR A 159 26.22 -2.19 -2.67
C TYR A 159 25.92 -2.52 -1.21
N SER A 160 26.67 -3.46 -0.70
CA SER A 160 26.75 -3.73 0.75
C SER A 160 28.13 -3.42 1.28
N THR A 161 28.18 -3.19 2.59
CA THR A 161 29.42 -2.96 3.32
C THR A 161 29.25 -3.34 4.79
N THR A 162 30.33 -3.42 5.52
CA THR A 162 30.32 -3.65 6.97
C THR A 162 30.02 -2.36 7.75
N PRO A 163 29.45 -2.42 8.95
CA PRO A 163 29.06 -1.26 9.74
C PRO A 163 30.21 -0.30 10.07
N ASP A 164 31.41 -0.81 10.27
CA ASP A 164 32.63 -0.01 10.54
C ASP A 164 33.00 0.95 9.40
N GLN A 165 32.56 0.66 8.19
CA GLN A 165 32.77 1.49 7.00
C GLN A 165 31.75 2.64 6.88
N VAL A 166 30.69 2.66 7.69
CA VAL A 166 29.60 3.65 7.65
C VAL A 166 29.83 4.72 8.72
N THR A 167 30.16 5.93 8.33
CA THR A 167 30.54 7.00 9.27
C THR A 167 29.83 8.31 9.03
N LYS A 168 29.67 9.12 10.08
CA LYS A 168 29.25 10.53 10.00
C LYS A 168 30.43 11.50 9.86
N THR A 169 31.67 11.00 9.95
CA THR A 169 32.84 11.86 9.85
C THR A 169 33.05 12.31 8.42
N ALA A 170 32.83 13.59 8.17
CA ALA A 170 33.10 14.21 6.87
C ALA A 170 34.61 14.24 6.57
N ASN A 171 34.98 14.35 5.30
CA ASN A 171 36.35 14.71 4.94
C ASN A 171 36.62 16.18 5.29
N THR A 172 37.89 16.55 5.36
CA THR A 172 38.27 17.93 5.64
C THR A 172 37.66 18.89 4.62
N GLY A 173 36.87 19.86 5.09
CA GLY A 173 36.19 20.83 4.24
C GLY A 173 34.78 20.42 3.72
N GLU A 174 34.29 19.23 4.10
CA GLU A 174 32.93 18.76 3.74
C GLU A 174 32.03 18.73 4.99
N SER A 175 30.71 18.84 4.77
CA SER A 175 29.70 18.63 5.79
C SER A 175 28.76 17.50 5.38
N VAL A 176 28.43 16.62 6.32
CA VAL A 176 27.48 15.52 6.09
C VAL A 176 26.11 15.94 6.59
N GLY A 177 25.17 16.13 5.67
CA GLY A 177 23.80 16.51 5.96
C GLY A 177 23.06 15.49 6.85
N SER A 178 21.89 15.90 7.37
CA SER A 178 21.03 15.00 8.14
C SER A 178 20.62 13.78 7.31
N GLY A 179 20.71 12.59 7.90
CA GLY A 179 20.37 11.33 7.24
C GLY A 179 21.38 10.81 6.22
N ALA A 180 22.44 11.55 5.91
CA ALA A 180 23.53 11.10 5.03
C ALA A 180 24.69 10.51 5.83
N PHE A 181 25.43 9.59 5.24
CA PHE A 181 26.62 8.94 5.80
C PHE A 181 27.72 8.84 4.74
N VAL A 182 28.96 8.85 5.18
CA VAL A 182 30.12 8.61 4.33
C VAL A 182 30.48 7.13 4.42
N ILE A 183 30.61 6.49 3.26
CA ILE A 183 31.00 5.09 3.18
C ILE A 183 32.46 5.00 2.76
N ARG A 184 33.27 4.37 3.60
CA ARG A 184 34.70 4.20 3.37
C ARG A 184 35.03 2.74 3.14
N GLY A 185 36.11 2.48 2.39
CA GLY A 185 36.59 1.12 2.16
C GLY A 185 35.93 0.40 0.99
N LYS A 186 35.99 -0.93 0.99
CA LYS A 186 35.53 -1.80 -0.10
C LYS A 186 34.01 -1.94 -0.05
N ARG A 187 33.40 -1.93 -1.23
CA ARG A 187 31.97 -2.19 -1.41
C ARG A 187 31.77 -3.46 -2.21
N ASP A 188 30.86 -4.31 -1.77
CA ASP A 188 30.45 -5.49 -2.51
C ASP A 188 29.17 -5.17 -3.30
N TYR A 189 29.23 -5.29 -4.61
CA TYR A 189 28.17 -4.81 -5.51
C TYR A 189 27.23 -5.90 -5.98
N PHE A 190 25.95 -5.60 -5.89
CA PHE A 190 24.86 -6.31 -6.52
C PHE A 190 24.44 -5.52 -7.76
N ARG A 191 24.84 -6.00 -8.92
CA ARG A 191 24.62 -5.31 -10.18
C ARG A 191 23.29 -5.68 -10.82
N LYS A 192 22.64 -4.69 -11.44
CA LYS A 192 21.43 -4.84 -12.25
C LYS A 192 20.33 -5.61 -11.53
N LEU A 193 20.05 -5.22 -10.29
CA LEU A 193 18.96 -5.81 -9.51
C LEU A 193 17.62 -5.31 -10.05
N ASP A 194 16.76 -6.24 -10.46
CA ASP A 194 15.42 -5.93 -10.92
C ASP A 194 14.54 -5.44 -9.77
N LEU A 195 13.88 -4.29 -9.97
CA LEU A 195 13.01 -3.70 -8.97
C LEU A 195 11.62 -4.32 -9.05
N THR A 196 11.36 -5.29 -8.19
CA THR A 196 10.06 -5.93 -8.04
C THR A 196 9.62 -5.90 -6.58
N CYS A 197 8.38 -5.50 -6.34
CA CYS A 197 7.80 -5.47 -5.00
C CYS A 197 6.70 -6.53 -4.89
N GLY A 198 6.80 -7.37 -3.88
CA GLY A 198 5.71 -8.24 -3.42
C GLY A 198 4.94 -7.56 -2.31
N LEU A 199 3.62 -7.61 -2.38
CA LEU A 199 2.73 -7.21 -1.29
C LEU A 199 1.80 -8.37 -0.95
N GLY A 200 1.81 -8.80 0.30
CA GLY A 200 0.99 -9.90 0.78
C GLY A 200 0.35 -9.61 2.13
N TYR A 201 -0.51 -10.50 2.58
CA TYR A 201 -1.15 -10.42 3.89
C TYR A 201 -0.79 -11.65 4.73
N ASP A 202 -0.20 -11.41 5.87
CA ASP A 202 0.09 -12.41 6.90
C ASP A 202 -0.92 -12.26 8.05
N GLU A 203 -1.46 -13.36 8.56
CA GLU A 203 -2.50 -13.33 9.61
C GLU A 203 -2.01 -12.74 10.93
N LYS A 204 -0.70 -12.84 11.22
CA LYS A 204 -0.10 -12.35 12.48
C LYS A 204 0.47 -10.94 12.31
N LEU A 205 1.13 -10.68 11.17
CA LEU A 205 1.87 -9.44 10.93
C LEU A 205 1.06 -8.38 10.16
N GLY A 206 -0.07 -8.77 9.57
CA GLY A 206 -0.85 -7.89 8.71
C GLY A 206 -0.28 -7.78 7.29
N ILE A 207 -0.34 -6.59 6.69
CA ILE A 207 0.25 -6.36 5.36
C ILE A 207 1.77 -6.36 5.49
N ILE A 208 2.42 -7.12 4.62
CA ILE A 208 3.87 -7.17 4.50
C ILE A 208 4.29 -6.89 3.06
N SER A 209 5.43 -6.26 2.89
CA SER A 209 6.03 -6.01 1.58
C SER A 209 7.53 -6.32 1.59
N GLY A 210 8.05 -6.68 0.44
CA GLY A 210 9.46 -7.00 0.25
C GLY A 210 9.74 -7.40 -1.19
N PRO A 211 10.92 -7.91 -1.51
CA PRO A 211 11.20 -8.49 -2.83
C PRO A 211 10.16 -9.54 -3.21
N TYR A 212 9.66 -9.48 -4.44
CA TYR A 212 8.49 -10.27 -4.84
C TYR A 212 8.66 -11.78 -4.58
N GLU A 213 9.81 -12.35 -4.94
CA GLU A 213 10.05 -13.80 -4.80
C GLU A 213 10.03 -14.22 -3.32
N VAL A 214 10.56 -13.38 -2.41
CA VAL A 214 10.52 -13.65 -0.96
C VAL A 214 9.08 -13.67 -0.46
N ILE A 215 8.31 -12.63 -0.81
CA ILE A 215 6.93 -12.51 -0.32
C ILE A 215 6.04 -13.61 -0.88
N LYS A 216 6.20 -13.96 -2.16
CA LYS A 216 5.49 -15.04 -2.84
C LYS A 216 5.73 -16.42 -2.19
N ASN A 217 6.97 -16.69 -1.79
CA ASN A 217 7.38 -18.01 -1.29
C ASN A 217 7.12 -18.20 0.22
N LYS A 218 6.73 -17.15 0.95
CA LYS A 218 6.41 -17.27 2.38
C LYS A 218 5.13 -18.07 2.59
N GLN A 219 5.24 -19.20 3.31
CA GLN A 219 4.12 -20.10 3.60
C GLN A 219 3.00 -19.47 4.44
N THR A 220 3.34 -18.47 5.27
CA THR A 220 2.40 -17.76 6.15
C THR A 220 1.55 -16.72 5.41
N ILE A 221 1.93 -16.38 4.17
CA ILE A 221 1.17 -15.42 3.38
C ILE A 221 -0.04 -16.14 2.80
N SER A 222 -1.21 -15.62 3.14
CA SER A 222 -2.45 -16.06 2.51
C SER A 222 -2.26 -16.00 0.99
N LYS A 223 -2.91 -16.88 0.24
CA LYS A 223 -2.85 -17.08 -1.23
C LYS A 223 -2.95 -15.79 -2.09
N THR A 224 -2.61 -14.63 -1.54
CA THR A 224 -2.75 -13.31 -2.14
C THR A 224 -1.44 -12.57 -2.01
N CYS A 225 -0.54 -12.80 -2.93
CA CYS A 225 0.63 -11.96 -3.13
C CYS A 225 0.44 -11.20 -4.45
N PHE A 226 0.64 -9.90 -4.40
CA PHE A 226 0.62 -9.00 -5.56
C PHE A 226 2.04 -8.69 -5.98
N LYS A 227 2.30 -8.76 -7.28
CA LYS A 227 3.57 -8.31 -7.87
C LYS A 227 3.40 -6.90 -8.39
N LEU A 228 4.29 -6.00 -7.98
CA LEU A 228 4.34 -4.63 -8.46
C LEU A 228 5.72 -4.35 -9.05
N ILE A 229 5.74 -3.52 -10.07
CA ILE A 229 6.94 -3.01 -10.73
C ILE A 229 6.83 -1.48 -10.85
N PRO A 230 7.94 -0.74 -11.01
CA PRO A 230 7.87 0.67 -11.39
C PRO A 230 6.99 0.86 -12.63
N GLY A 231 6.13 1.88 -12.65
CA GLY A 231 5.18 2.00 -13.76
C GLY A 231 4.49 3.36 -13.85
N GLU A 232 3.40 3.39 -14.64
CA GLU A 232 2.68 4.63 -14.99
C GLU A 232 1.37 4.79 -14.19
N ASP A 233 0.84 3.70 -13.63
CA ASP A 233 -0.43 3.77 -12.93
C ASP A 233 -0.26 4.49 -11.59
N ARG A 234 -1.15 5.44 -11.34
CA ARG A 234 -1.14 6.21 -10.09
C ARG A 234 -1.19 5.29 -8.89
N LYS A 235 -0.28 5.48 -7.95
CA LYS A 235 -0.20 4.69 -6.71
C LYS A 235 -1.57 4.58 -6.02
N SER A 236 -2.35 5.66 -5.96
CA SER A 236 -3.69 5.66 -5.34
C SER A 236 -4.68 4.72 -6.04
N THR A 237 -4.60 4.58 -7.35
CA THR A 237 -5.44 3.66 -8.15
C THR A 237 -5.07 2.21 -7.81
N ILE A 238 -3.78 1.90 -7.79
CA ILE A 238 -3.26 0.57 -7.44
C ILE A 238 -3.63 0.19 -5.99
N VAL A 239 -3.50 1.13 -5.04
CA VAL A 239 -3.92 0.92 -3.64
C VAL A 239 -5.40 0.57 -3.55
N ALA A 240 -6.26 1.30 -4.27
CA ALA A 240 -7.70 1.02 -4.29
C ALA A 240 -8.03 -0.35 -4.92
N GLU A 241 -7.32 -0.73 -5.97
CA GLU A 241 -7.47 -2.03 -6.62
C GLU A 241 -7.05 -3.18 -5.72
N ILE A 242 -5.87 -3.09 -5.09
CA ILE A 242 -5.36 -4.08 -4.15
C ILE A 242 -6.32 -4.22 -2.97
N LYS A 243 -6.80 -3.11 -2.39
CA LYS A 243 -7.80 -3.11 -1.33
C LYS A 243 -9.04 -3.93 -1.74
N ARG A 244 -9.59 -3.66 -2.92
CA ARG A 244 -10.75 -4.40 -3.45
C ARG A 244 -10.46 -5.90 -3.64
N LYS A 245 -9.25 -6.25 -4.13
CA LYS A 245 -8.82 -7.66 -4.27
C LYS A 245 -8.69 -8.36 -2.91
N PHE A 246 -8.19 -7.67 -1.87
CA PHE A 246 -8.17 -8.18 -0.49
C PHE A 246 -9.58 -8.35 0.09
N GLU A 247 -10.46 -7.35 -0.09
CA GLU A 247 -11.86 -7.41 0.39
C GLU A 247 -12.63 -8.59 -0.21
N LYS A 248 -12.43 -8.90 -1.51
CA LYS A 248 -13.02 -10.08 -2.18
C LYS A 248 -12.58 -11.40 -1.55
N LYS A 249 -11.43 -11.44 -0.91
CA LYS A 249 -10.89 -12.62 -0.19
C LYS A 249 -11.20 -12.59 1.31
N GLY A 250 -12.04 -11.66 1.76
CA GLY A 250 -12.41 -11.51 3.17
C GLY A 250 -11.33 -10.85 4.04
N ILE A 251 -10.25 -10.34 3.43
CA ILE A 251 -9.18 -9.63 4.12
C ILE A 251 -9.53 -8.15 4.15
N ILE A 252 -9.67 -7.58 5.35
CA ILE A 252 -10.06 -6.19 5.52
C ILE A 252 -8.82 -5.39 5.90
N VAL A 253 -8.47 -4.44 5.04
CA VAL A 253 -7.31 -3.57 5.16
C VAL A 253 -7.69 -2.13 4.80
N THR A 254 -6.99 -1.16 5.37
CA THR A 254 -7.19 0.24 5.02
C THR A 254 -6.29 0.66 3.84
N THR A 255 -6.62 1.78 3.21
CA THR A 255 -5.80 2.36 2.15
C THR A 255 -4.44 2.80 2.67
N GLU A 256 -4.41 3.34 3.88
CA GLU A 256 -3.19 3.80 4.56
C GLU A 256 -2.24 2.64 4.88
N GLU A 257 -2.77 1.50 5.34
CA GLU A 257 -1.97 0.29 5.60
C GLU A 257 -1.30 -0.21 4.32
N ILE A 258 -2.00 -0.21 3.20
CA ILE A 258 -1.43 -0.61 1.91
C ILE A 258 -0.40 0.42 1.44
N ASP A 259 -0.77 1.71 1.45
CA ASP A 259 0.07 2.79 0.92
C ASP A 259 1.42 2.88 1.62
N CYS A 260 1.46 2.73 2.94
CA CYS A 260 2.71 2.82 3.71
C CYS A 260 3.68 1.66 3.46
N MET A 261 3.20 0.54 2.92
CA MET A 261 3.99 -0.65 2.60
C MET A 261 4.47 -0.67 1.14
N LEU A 262 3.92 0.16 0.28
CA LEU A 262 4.33 0.28 -1.11
C LEU A 262 5.55 1.20 -1.29
N PRO A 263 6.37 0.94 -2.32
CA PRO A 263 7.44 1.85 -2.72
C PRO A 263 6.92 3.26 -3.06
N PRO A 264 7.80 4.28 -3.02
CA PRO A 264 7.43 5.65 -3.35
C PRO A 264 7.26 5.84 -4.85
N GLY A 265 6.14 6.38 -5.29
CA GLY A 265 5.85 6.68 -6.70
C GLY A 265 4.84 5.74 -7.33
N ASP A 266 4.61 5.95 -8.62
CA ASP A 266 3.67 5.19 -9.41
C ASP A 266 4.19 3.78 -9.72
N CYS A 267 3.29 2.84 -9.96
CA CYS A 267 3.64 1.44 -10.16
C CYS A 267 2.58 0.73 -10.98
N ASN A 268 2.97 -0.34 -11.66
CA ASN A 268 2.04 -1.23 -12.34
C ASN A 268 1.86 -2.51 -11.51
N LEU A 269 0.62 -2.97 -11.43
CA LEU A 269 0.28 -4.27 -10.88
C LEU A 269 0.46 -5.32 -11.98
N VAL A 270 1.32 -6.31 -11.73
CA VAL A 270 1.56 -7.44 -12.65
C VAL A 270 0.78 -8.64 -12.15
N GLU A 271 -0.01 -9.27 -13.02
CA GLU A 271 -0.80 -10.47 -12.69
C GLU A 271 0.07 -11.74 -12.64
#